data_1304cba3e5a09ebea4c3625eaa0ef8e0
#
_entry.id   1304cba3e5a09ebea4c3625eaa0ef8e0
#
_cell.length_a   1.000
_cell.length_b   1.000
_cell.length_c   1.000
_cell.angle_alpha   90.00
_cell.angle_beta   90.00
_cell.angle_gamma   90.00
#
_symmetry.space_group_name_H-M   'P 1'
#
loop_
_entity.id
_entity.type
_entity.pdbx_description
1 polymer ?
#
loop_
_entity_poly.entity_id
_entity_poly.type
_entity_poly.pdbx_seq_one_letter_code
_entity_poly.pdbx_strand_id
1 'polypeptide(L)'
;GKALLDIKQNDDKTVAFRFRGLPGMNIDITPGAELFYESFDSNTGKGGNDDVWTATSASALKTDVSGWIYNKGYAANKCARFGSKAVPGEASTPTFNVPCKVRLTFKAAPYQGDDNTVDVYFGNTMLERFFMEEGKWNDFSVEFEGNGYDRIYFNGGQRFFLDEVKVCVAGETGIEDVKVNVQTNDGRIYTVDGRYVGNSFNALGRGIYIQNGKKYVK
;
A
#
# COMPACT_ATOMS: atom_id res chain seq x y z
N GLY A 1 -7.98 4.26 -33.07
CA GLY A 1 -8.47 2.90 -32.98
C GLY A 1 -7.47 2.02 -32.23
N LYS A 2 -7.94 1.15 -31.36
CA LYS A 2 -7.07 0.18 -30.66
C LYS A 2 -6.77 -0.96 -31.63
N ALA A 3 -5.50 -1.17 -31.97
CA ALA A 3 -5.11 -2.27 -32.85
C ALA A 3 -4.91 -3.55 -32.03
N LEU A 4 -5.44 -4.67 -32.53
CA LEU A 4 -5.09 -6.00 -32.07
C LEU A 4 -3.79 -6.41 -32.76
N LEU A 5 -2.83 -6.89 -31.98
CA LEU A 5 -1.52 -7.35 -32.46
C LEU A 5 -1.30 -8.81 -32.05
N ASP A 6 -0.41 -9.47 -32.78
CA ASP A 6 0.05 -10.83 -32.45
C ASP A 6 -1.12 -11.82 -32.28
N ILE A 7 -2.13 -11.74 -33.15
CA ILE A 7 -3.26 -12.66 -33.12
C ILE A 7 -2.74 -14.07 -33.46
N LYS A 8 -2.86 -14.99 -32.52
CA LYS A 8 -2.41 -16.38 -32.68
C LYS A 8 -3.52 -17.33 -32.24
N GLN A 9 -3.82 -18.30 -33.06
CA GLN A 9 -4.65 -19.42 -32.65
C GLN A 9 -3.75 -20.48 -31.98
N ASN A 10 -4.12 -20.92 -30.80
CA ASN A 10 -3.45 -21.95 -30.05
C ASN A 10 -3.97 -23.35 -30.48
N ASP A 11 -3.25 -24.39 -30.11
CA ASP A 11 -3.61 -25.79 -30.46
C ASP A 11 -4.94 -26.25 -29.82
N ASP A 12 -5.32 -25.65 -28.70
CA ASP A 12 -6.60 -25.85 -27.99
C ASP A 12 -7.78 -25.09 -28.60
N LYS A 13 -7.60 -24.48 -29.78
CA LYS A 13 -8.58 -23.66 -30.50
C LYS A 13 -8.92 -22.32 -29.82
N THR A 14 -8.20 -21.92 -28.80
CA THR A 14 -8.31 -20.56 -28.23
C THR A 14 -7.53 -19.56 -29.10
N VAL A 15 -7.91 -18.30 -29.03
CA VAL A 15 -7.22 -17.21 -29.74
C VAL A 15 -6.56 -16.30 -28.72
N ALA A 16 -5.24 -16.19 -28.78
CA ALA A 16 -4.47 -15.21 -28.05
C ALA A 16 -4.23 -13.97 -28.92
N PHE A 17 -4.28 -12.80 -28.31
CA PHE A 17 -3.95 -11.56 -29.00
C PHE A 17 -3.42 -10.54 -28.00
N ARG A 18 -2.70 -9.56 -28.52
CA ARG A 18 -2.24 -8.41 -27.74
C ARG A 18 -2.96 -7.15 -28.21
N PHE A 19 -3.43 -6.35 -27.25
CA PHE A 19 -3.85 -4.99 -27.58
C PHE A 19 -2.60 -4.11 -27.71
N ARG A 20 -2.53 -3.32 -28.78
CA ARG A 20 -1.58 -2.22 -28.83
C ARG A 20 -2.07 -1.16 -27.84
N GLY A 21 -1.43 -1.07 -26.68
CA GLY A 21 -1.53 0.09 -25.82
C GLY A 21 -1.05 1.35 -26.57
N LEU A 22 -1.36 2.51 -26.04
CA LEU A 22 -0.74 3.75 -26.50
C LEU A 22 0.79 3.59 -26.44
N PRO A 23 1.57 4.08 -27.43
CA PRO A 23 3.02 4.01 -27.38
C PRO A 23 3.53 4.60 -26.07
N GLY A 24 4.23 3.82 -25.28
CA GLY A 24 4.86 4.24 -24.04
C GLY A 24 4.29 3.66 -22.74
N MET A 25 3.31 2.74 -22.77
CA MET A 25 2.76 2.16 -21.55
C MET A 25 2.85 0.64 -21.51
N ASN A 26 4.03 0.11 -21.25
CA ASN A 26 4.14 -1.16 -20.55
C ASN A 26 4.01 -0.86 -19.04
N ILE A 27 2.78 -0.81 -18.55
CA ILE A 27 2.55 -0.77 -17.10
C ILE A 27 2.84 -2.16 -16.59
N ASP A 28 3.72 -2.25 -15.63
CA ASP A 28 3.96 -3.49 -14.90
C ASP A 28 2.74 -3.76 -14.01
N ILE A 29 2.02 -4.85 -14.29
CA ILE A 29 0.85 -5.30 -13.53
C ILE A 29 1.16 -6.54 -12.69
N THR A 30 2.44 -6.86 -12.49
CA THR A 30 2.80 -7.94 -11.56
C THR A 30 2.43 -7.56 -10.13
N PRO A 31 1.96 -8.50 -9.31
CA PRO A 31 1.66 -8.25 -7.90
C PRO A 31 2.82 -7.55 -7.19
N GLY A 32 2.52 -6.46 -6.48
CA GLY A 32 3.50 -5.63 -5.81
C GLY A 32 4.17 -4.55 -6.67
N ALA A 33 3.98 -4.56 -8.00
CA ALA A 33 4.51 -3.49 -8.86
C ALA A 33 3.95 -2.12 -8.43
N GLU A 34 4.83 -1.13 -8.31
CA GLU A 34 4.47 0.24 -7.94
C GLU A 34 3.91 0.99 -9.15
N LEU A 35 2.72 1.54 -9.01
CA LEU A 35 2.07 2.37 -10.02
C LEU A 35 2.18 3.87 -9.71
N PHE A 36 2.29 4.22 -8.43
CA PHE A 36 2.42 5.59 -7.96
C PHE A 36 3.08 5.62 -6.59
N TYR A 37 3.95 6.61 -6.38
CA TYR A 37 4.53 6.90 -5.07
C TYR A 37 4.83 8.40 -4.92
N GLU A 38 4.47 8.93 -3.76
CA GLU A 38 4.79 10.29 -3.32
C GLU A 38 5.24 10.26 -1.87
N SER A 39 6.48 10.64 -1.60
CA SER A 39 7.05 10.64 -0.25
C SER A 39 6.91 11.99 0.46
N PHE A 40 6.73 13.09 -0.27
CA PHE A 40 6.81 14.45 0.24
C PHE A 40 8.12 14.81 0.97
N ASP A 41 9.15 13.98 0.91
CA ASP A 41 10.43 14.14 1.64
C ASP A 41 11.18 15.43 1.34
N SER A 42 10.94 16.04 0.18
CA SER A 42 11.56 17.29 -0.23
C SER A 42 11.07 18.54 0.55
N ASN A 43 10.05 18.38 1.41
CA ASN A 43 9.52 19.43 2.24
C ASN A 43 10.36 19.64 3.51
N THR A 44 10.59 20.90 3.84
CA THR A 44 11.44 21.32 4.99
C THR A 44 10.69 22.22 5.97
N GLY A 45 9.37 22.07 6.02
CA GLY A 45 8.52 22.82 6.94
C GLY A 45 8.62 22.31 8.37
N LYS A 46 7.59 22.60 9.16
CA LYS A 46 7.44 22.13 10.53
C LYS A 46 6.12 21.38 10.68
N GLY A 47 6.10 20.34 11.50
CA GLY A 47 4.95 19.49 11.75
C GLY A 47 5.04 18.12 11.06
N GLY A 48 4.34 17.13 11.59
CA GLY A 48 4.35 15.76 11.11
C GLY A 48 5.55 14.95 11.58
N ASN A 49 6.56 14.73 10.74
CA ASN A 49 7.70 13.87 11.05
C ASN A 49 8.68 14.43 12.12
N ASP A 50 8.38 15.58 12.72
CA ASP A 50 9.05 16.10 13.91
C ASP A 50 8.21 15.98 15.19
N ASP A 51 7.17 15.14 15.17
CA ASP A 51 6.21 14.92 16.25
C ASP A 51 5.47 16.20 16.69
N VAL A 52 5.39 17.21 15.83
CA VAL A 52 4.66 18.45 16.10
C VAL A 52 3.37 18.49 15.29
N TRP A 53 2.24 18.37 15.95
CA TRP A 53 0.91 18.25 15.31
C TRP A 53 0.11 19.57 15.29
N THR A 54 0.67 20.64 15.86
CA THR A 54 0.08 21.98 15.94
C THR A 54 0.79 23.03 15.09
N ALA A 55 1.86 22.64 14.39
CA ALA A 55 2.66 23.59 13.64
C ALA A 55 1.99 23.99 12.33
N THR A 56 2.22 25.23 11.95
CA THR A 56 1.91 25.77 10.63
C THR A 56 3.19 26.17 9.95
N SER A 57 3.40 25.69 8.73
CA SER A 57 4.41 26.23 7.83
C SER A 57 3.72 27.14 6.82
N ALA A 58 4.33 28.28 6.51
CA ALA A 58 3.91 29.14 5.42
C ALA A 58 4.59 28.79 4.09
N SER A 59 5.50 27.81 4.09
CA SER A 59 6.26 27.41 2.92
C SER A 59 5.37 26.67 1.91
N ALA A 60 5.62 26.91 0.63
CA ALA A 60 4.92 26.22 -0.44
C ALA A 60 5.20 24.73 -0.40
N LEU A 61 4.16 23.93 -0.59
CA LEU A 61 4.26 22.48 -0.72
C LEU A 61 5.09 22.12 -1.94
N LYS A 62 6.01 21.17 -1.77
CA LYS A 62 6.73 20.49 -2.83
C LYS A 62 6.22 19.07 -2.93
N THR A 63 6.16 18.55 -4.14
CA THR A 63 5.76 17.16 -4.44
C THR A 63 6.83 16.50 -5.28
N ASP A 64 7.09 15.22 -5.08
CA ASP A 64 8.04 14.45 -5.88
C ASP A 64 7.48 14.23 -7.28
N VAL A 65 6.17 14.00 -7.36
CA VAL A 65 5.44 13.85 -8.63
C VAL A 65 4.64 15.13 -8.92
N SER A 66 4.88 15.74 -10.07
CA SER A 66 4.16 16.96 -10.49
C SER A 66 2.69 16.65 -10.84
N GLY A 67 1.82 17.64 -10.66
CA GLY A 67 0.42 17.55 -11.09
C GLY A 67 -0.58 17.25 -9.95
N TRP A 68 -0.15 17.30 -8.71
CA TRP A 68 -1.06 17.33 -7.57
C TRP A 68 -2.00 18.54 -7.64
N ILE A 69 -3.25 18.35 -7.25
CA ILE A 69 -4.24 19.41 -7.07
C ILE A 69 -4.64 19.42 -5.60
N TYR A 70 -4.62 20.59 -4.98
CA TYR A 70 -4.98 20.74 -3.57
C TYR A 70 -5.47 22.14 -3.25
N ASN A 71 -6.22 22.26 -2.16
CA ASN A 71 -6.47 23.54 -1.53
C ASN A 71 -5.64 23.66 -0.25
N LYS A 72 -5.08 24.86 0.00
CA LYS A 72 -4.33 25.14 1.23
C LYS A 72 -3.28 24.07 1.57
N GLY A 73 -2.44 23.69 0.59
CA GLY A 73 -1.31 22.79 0.78
C GLY A 73 -0.06 23.54 1.30
N TYR A 74 0.61 22.98 2.28
CA TYR A 74 1.78 23.55 2.93
C TYR A 74 2.86 22.49 3.14
N ALA A 75 4.12 22.90 3.02
CA ALA A 75 5.26 22.09 3.39
C ALA A 75 5.28 21.88 4.91
N ALA A 76 5.30 20.61 5.32
CA ALA A 76 5.58 20.21 6.70
C ALA A 76 6.98 19.58 6.79
N ASN A 77 7.36 18.92 7.86
CA ASN A 77 8.66 18.28 7.97
C ASN A 77 8.64 16.93 7.23
N LYS A 78 9.19 16.90 5.99
CA LYS A 78 9.21 15.74 5.12
C LYS A 78 7.82 15.11 4.90
N CYS A 79 6.79 15.90 4.92
CA CYS A 79 5.41 15.52 4.66
C CYS A 79 4.60 16.73 4.18
N ALA A 80 3.35 16.51 3.78
CA ALA A 80 2.42 17.55 3.41
C ALA A 80 1.41 17.84 4.54
N ARG A 81 0.94 19.09 4.62
CA ARG A 81 -0.22 19.45 5.43
C ARG A 81 -1.25 20.16 4.56
N PHE A 82 -2.48 19.72 4.62
CA PHE A 82 -3.60 20.29 3.85
C PHE A 82 -4.62 20.97 4.76
N GLY A 83 -5.33 21.96 4.21
CA GLY A 83 -6.37 22.70 4.88
C GLY A 83 -5.89 23.90 5.69
N SER A 84 -6.85 24.67 6.21
CA SER A 84 -6.68 25.79 7.12
C SER A 84 -7.76 25.71 8.20
N LYS A 85 -7.71 26.61 9.20
CA LYS A 85 -8.76 26.67 10.24
C LYS A 85 -10.17 26.90 9.65
N ALA A 86 -10.25 27.58 8.52
CA ALA A 86 -11.52 27.94 7.88
C ALA A 86 -11.91 27.05 6.69
N VAL A 87 -10.99 26.22 6.18
CA VAL A 87 -11.20 25.44 4.97
C VAL A 87 -10.65 24.04 5.18
N PRO A 88 -11.47 23.00 5.10
CA PRO A 88 -11.03 21.61 5.14
C PRO A 88 -9.91 21.33 4.13
N GLY A 89 -9.05 20.40 4.46
CA GLY A 89 -7.97 20.00 3.57
C GLY A 89 -8.46 19.09 2.47
N GLU A 90 -8.11 19.41 1.23
CA GLU A 90 -8.38 18.57 0.08
C GLU A 90 -7.10 18.44 -0.75
N ALA A 91 -6.81 17.22 -1.19
CA ALA A 91 -5.69 16.94 -2.06
C ALA A 91 -6.02 15.81 -3.03
N SER A 92 -5.47 15.87 -4.23
CA SER A 92 -5.55 14.74 -5.16
C SER A 92 -4.22 14.52 -5.87
N THR A 93 -3.91 13.25 -6.09
CA THR A 93 -2.74 12.84 -6.87
C THR A 93 -2.80 13.41 -8.29
N PRO A 94 -1.69 13.43 -9.04
CA PRO A 94 -1.76 13.47 -10.50
C PRO A 94 -2.68 12.37 -11.04
N THR A 95 -3.19 12.56 -12.25
CA THR A 95 -3.87 11.48 -12.97
C THR A 95 -2.86 10.41 -13.37
N PHE A 96 -3.11 9.17 -12.99
CA PHE A 96 -2.30 8.01 -13.40
C PHE A 96 -3.20 6.83 -13.77
N ASN A 97 -2.62 5.82 -14.43
CA ASN A 97 -3.39 4.67 -14.89
C ASN A 97 -3.44 3.58 -13.80
N VAL A 98 -4.64 3.15 -13.46
CA VAL A 98 -4.90 2.03 -12.55
C VAL A 98 -5.67 0.95 -13.32
N PRO A 99 -4.97 0.05 -14.02
CA PRO A 99 -5.59 -0.88 -14.97
C PRO A 99 -6.17 -2.15 -14.34
N CYS A 100 -5.94 -2.36 -13.07
CA CYS A 100 -6.28 -3.60 -12.34
C CYS A 100 -6.55 -3.33 -10.88
N LYS A 101 -6.78 -4.37 -10.10
CA LYS A 101 -6.91 -4.28 -8.65
C LYS A 101 -5.59 -3.81 -8.03
N VAL A 102 -5.67 -2.81 -7.17
CA VAL A 102 -4.51 -2.19 -6.51
C VAL A 102 -4.75 -2.05 -5.02
N ARG A 103 -3.64 -1.85 -4.30
CA ARG A 103 -3.61 -1.46 -2.90
C ARG A 103 -3.03 -0.06 -2.80
N LEU A 104 -3.80 0.87 -2.24
CA LEU A 104 -3.34 2.16 -1.76
C LEU A 104 -2.87 2.00 -0.32
N THR A 105 -1.70 2.52 -0.01
CA THR A 105 -1.22 2.74 1.37
C THR A 105 -0.84 4.20 1.54
N PHE A 106 -1.02 4.75 2.73
CA PHE A 106 -0.61 6.11 3.06
C PHE A 106 -0.55 6.30 4.56
N LYS A 107 0.15 7.35 4.99
CA LYS A 107 0.13 7.82 6.37
C LYS A 107 -0.67 9.11 6.45
N ALA A 108 -1.51 9.23 7.46
CA ALA A 108 -2.20 10.47 7.75
C ALA A 108 -2.30 10.72 9.26
N ALA A 109 -2.37 11.99 9.63
CA ALA A 109 -2.59 12.42 11.01
C ALA A 109 -3.44 13.70 11.01
N PRO A 110 -4.34 13.89 12.00
CA PRO A 110 -5.09 15.11 12.10
C PRO A 110 -4.18 16.24 12.62
N TYR A 111 -4.47 17.48 12.24
CA TYR A 111 -3.96 18.61 12.98
C TYR A 111 -4.62 18.62 14.37
N GLN A 112 -3.83 18.77 15.41
CA GLN A 112 -4.30 18.62 16.78
C GLN A 112 -5.51 19.53 17.11
N GLY A 113 -6.57 18.91 17.60
CA GLY A 113 -7.83 19.57 17.94
C GLY A 113 -8.78 19.80 16.76
N ASP A 114 -8.46 19.33 15.58
CA ASP A 114 -9.33 19.36 14.41
C ASP A 114 -10.12 18.05 14.24
N ASP A 115 -11.03 18.00 13.26
CA ASP A 115 -11.70 16.76 12.86
C ASP A 115 -10.67 15.71 12.40
N ASN A 116 -10.86 14.49 12.84
CA ASN A 116 -9.91 13.40 12.67
C ASN A 116 -10.28 12.44 11.54
N THR A 117 -11.13 12.85 10.60
CA THR A 117 -11.52 12.02 9.47
C THR A 117 -10.78 12.38 8.19
N VAL A 118 -10.56 11.39 7.32
CA VAL A 118 -10.18 11.58 5.93
C VAL A 118 -10.96 10.61 5.04
N ASP A 119 -11.69 11.15 4.07
CA ASP A 119 -12.40 10.40 3.06
C ASP A 119 -11.51 10.21 1.83
N VAL A 120 -11.39 8.99 1.37
CA VAL A 120 -10.55 8.64 0.23
C VAL A 120 -11.41 8.17 -0.94
N TYR A 121 -11.11 8.69 -2.14
CA TYR A 121 -11.84 8.36 -3.37
C TYR A 121 -10.85 7.96 -4.48
N PHE A 122 -11.31 7.14 -5.42
CA PHE A 122 -10.71 7.02 -6.74
C PHE A 122 -11.70 7.55 -7.77
N GLY A 123 -11.35 8.63 -8.46
CA GLY A 123 -12.29 9.40 -9.25
C GLY A 123 -13.49 9.87 -8.43
N ASN A 124 -14.67 9.48 -8.86
CA ASN A 124 -15.91 9.81 -8.15
C ASN A 124 -16.38 8.71 -7.18
N THR A 125 -15.63 7.61 -7.06
CA THR A 125 -16.01 6.48 -6.21
C THR A 125 -15.32 6.61 -4.85
N MET A 126 -16.13 6.72 -3.80
CA MET A 126 -15.62 6.67 -2.42
C MET A 126 -15.08 5.27 -2.14
N LEU A 127 -13.84 5.20 -1.70
CA LEU A 127 -13.19 3.95 -1.29
C LEU A 127 -13.46 3.67 0.18
N GLU A 128 -13.13 4.62 1.05
CA GLU A 128 -13.28 4.45 2.50
C GLU A 128 -13.20 5.81 3.23
N ARG A 129 -13.78 5.86 4.44
CA ARG A 129 -13.54 6.90 5.44
C ARG A 129 -12.63 6.36 6.53
N PHE A 130 -11.51 7.01 6.73
CA PHE A 130 -10.55 6.66 7.77
C PHE A 130 -10.65 7.61 8.96
N PHE A 131 -10.44 7.07 10.16
CA PHE A 131 -10.40 7.82 11.41
C PHE A 131 -8.97 7.81 11.95
N MET A 132 -8.41 9.00 12.12
CA MET A 132 -7.04 9.20 12.60
C MET A 132 -7.01 9.37 14.11
N GLU A 133 -6.05 8.74 14.79
CA GLU A 133 -5.76 9.04 16.19
C GLU A 133 -4.86 10.28 16.28
N GLU A 134 -5.15 11.19 17.21
CA GLU A 134 -4.37 12.41 17.44
C GLU A 134 -2.96 12.12 17.96
N GLY A 135 -2.03 13.00 17.62
CA GLY A 135 -0.67 13.01 18.17
C GLY A 135 0.25 11.94 17.62
N LYS A 136 -0.12 11.25 16.55
CA LYS A 136 0.72 10.25 15.88
C LYS A 136 0.34 10.08 14.42
N TRP A 137 1.24 9.49 13.65
CA TRP A 137 0.91 8.94 12.34
C TRP A 137 0.01 7.71 12.47
N ASN A 138 -0.91 7.60 11.54
CA ASN A 138 -1.76 6.43 11.35
C ASN A 138 -1.47 5.87 9.96
N ASP A 139 -1.17 4.57 9.90
CA ASP A 139 -0.94 3.85 8.65
C ASP A 139 -2.27 3.29 8.15
N PHE A 140 -2.62 3.61 6.91
CA PHE A 140 -3.87 3.20 6.28
C PHE A 140 -3.62 2.40 5.02
N SER A 141 -4.55 1.50 4.72
CA SER A 141 -4.51 0.69 3.51
C SER A 141 -5.92 0.37 3.03
N VAL A 142 -6.16 0.48 1.73
CA VAL A 142 -7.41 0.07 1.09
C VAL A 142 -7.12 -0.56 -0.27
N GLU A 143 -7.83 -1.63 -0.60
CA GLU A 143 -7.79 -2.23 -1.93
C GLU A 143 -9.01 -1.82 -2.75
N PHE A 144 -8.80 -1.57 -4.04
CA PHE A 144 -9.89 -1.23 -4.95
C PHE A 144 -9.59 -1.68 -6.38
N GLU A 145 -10.65 -1.86 -7.16
CA GLU A 145 -10.54 -2.14 -8.59
C GLU A 145 -10.32 -0.82 -9.35
N GLY A 146 -9.21 -0.77 -10.07
CA GLY A 146 -8.96 0.32 -11.01
C GLY A 146 -9.70 0.10 -12.33
N ASN A 147 -10.07 1.19 -12.98
CA ASN A 147 -10.80 1.19 -14.24
C ASN A 147 -10.18 2.09 -15.33
N GLY A 148 -8.90 2.45 -15.15
CA GLY A 148 -8.14 3.29 -16.07
C GLY A 148 -7.54 4.53 -15.42
N TYR A 149 -7.56 5.66 -16.11
CA TYR A 149 -6.93 6.90 -15.68
C TYR A 149 -7.83 7.71 -14.78
N ASP A 150 -7.42 7.92 -13.53
CA ASP A 150 -8.07 8.84 -12.60
C ASP A 150 -7.09 9.29 -11.50
N ARG A 151 -7.58 9.99 -10.50
CA ARG A 151 -6.88 10.53 -9.34
C ARG A 151 -7.37 9.85 -8.07
N ILE A 152 -6.50 9.77 -7.09
CA ILE A 152 -6.90 9.49 -5.72
C ILE A 152 -7.12 10.85 -5.03
N TYR A 153 -8.26 11.00 -4.38
CA TYR A 153 -8.63 12.18 -3.62
C TYR A 153 -8.62 11.88 -2.14
N PHE A 154 -8.11 12.83 -1.37
CA PHE A 154 -8.07 12.83 0.10
C PHE A 154 -8.81 14.07 0.58
N ASN A 155 -9.97 13.87 1.20
CA ASN A 155 -10.81 14.94 1.72
C ASN A 155 -10.85 14.85 3.24
N GLY A 156 -10.09 15.67 3.92
CA GLY A 156 -10.08 15.72 5.38
C GLY A 156 -11.34 16.40 5.93
N GLY A 157 -11.81 15.95 7.08
CA GLY A 157 -12.88 16.66 7.81
C GLY A 157 -12.44 18.08 8.17
N GLN A 158 -11.14 18.29 8.45
CA GLN A 158 -10.51 19.59 8.61
C GLN A 158 -9.04 19.56 8.12
N ARG A 159 -8.08 20.14 8.89
CA ARG A 159 -6.65 20.08 8.54
C ARG A 159 -6.10 18.69 8.84
N PHE A 160 -5.27 18.18 7.94
CA PHE A 160 -4.58 16.92 8.15
C PHE A 160 -3.19 16.92 7.52
N PHE A 161 -2.33 16.08 8.04
CA PHE A 161 -1.04 15.74 7.46
C PHE A 161 -1.17 14.50 6.60
N LEU A 162 -0.41 14.44 5.52
CA LEU A 162 -0.37 13.31 4.58
C LEU A 162 1.08 12.98 4.22
N ASP A 163 1.39 11.69 4.17
CA ASP A 163 2.73 11.19 3.89
C ASP A 163 2.68 9.80 3.25
N GLU A 164 3.77 9.40 2.57
CA GLU A 164 3.98 8.04 2.06
C GLU A 164 2.80 7.49 1.21
N VAL A 165 2.29 8.29 0.29
CA VAL A 165 1.17 7.87 -0.57
C VAL A 165 1.68 6.92 -1.65
N LYS A 166 1.28 5.66 -1.58
CA LYS A 166 1.76 4.60 -2.46
C LYS A 166 0.63 3.75 -3.03
N VAL A 167 0.69 3.46 -4.32
CA VAL A 167 -0.24 2.54 -4.99
C VAL A 167 0.55 1.44 -5.66
N CYS A 168 0.28 0.21 -5.25
CA CYS A 168 0.86 -0.99 -5.86
C CYS A 168 -0.23 -1.90 -6.41
N VAL A 169 0.12 -2.68 -7.43
CA VAL A 169 -0.74 -3.75 -7.93
C VAL A 169 -1.06 -4.71 -6.79
N ALA A 170 -2.34 -4.93 -6.52
CA ALA A 170 -2.78 -5.89 -5.51
C ALA A 170 -2.59 -7.32 -6.01
N GLY A 171 -2.42 -8.24 -5.07
CA GLY A 171 -2.23 -9.65 -5.33
C GLY A 171 -1.13 -10.20 -4.43
N GLU A 172 -1.08 -11.49 -4.29
CA GLU A 172 -0.06 -12.16 -3.51
C GLU A 172 1.27 -12.07 -4.27
N THR A 173 2.19 -11.27 -3.75
CA THR A 173 3.60 -11.49 -4.04
C THR A 173 3.91 -12.82 -3.37
N GLY A 174 4.13 -13.89 -4.10
CA GLY A 174 4.24 -15.29 -3.65
C GLY A 174 5.11 -15.64 -2.43
N ILE A 175 5.17 -14.74 -1.49
CA ILE A 175 5.59 -14.89 -0.10
C ILE A 175 4.46 -14.30 0.73
N GLU A 176 3.32 -14.98 0.79
CA GLU A 176 2.53 -14.87 2.01
C GLU A 176 3.49 -15.22 3.15
N ASP A 177 3.50 -14.37 4.19
CA ASP A 177 3.86 -14.88 5.50
C ASP A 177 3.14 -16.21 5.64
N VAL A 178 3.89 -17.29 5.58
CA VAL A 178 3.36 -18.59 5.91
C VAL A 178 2.85 -18.39 7.32
N LYS A 179 1.56 -18.06 7.46
CA LYS A 179 0.85 -18.31 8.69
C LYS A 179 1.00 -19.81 8.86
N VAL A 180 2.08 -20.16 9.52
CA VAL A 180 2.22 -21.49 10.07
C VAL A 180 0.98 -21.59 10.95
N ASN A 181 -0.09 -22.13 10.38
CA ASN A 181 -1.12 -22.73 11.19
C ASN A 181 -0.31 -23.67 12.08
N VAL A 182 -0.09 -23.25 13.31
CA VAL A 182 0.39 -24.14 14.34
C VAL A 182 -0.71 -25.16 14.50
N GLN A 183 -0.76 -26.06 13.52
CA GLN A 183 -1.61 -27.21 13.61
C GLN A 183 -1.09 -28.02 14.78
N THR A 184 -1.94 -28.04 15.77
CA THR A 184 -2.13 -29.17 16.69
C THR A 184 -0.87 -29.98 16.93
N ASN A 185 -0.47 -30.03 18.16
CA ASN A 185 0.47 -31.00 18.74
C ASN A 185 0.14 -32.42 18.25
N ASP A 186 0.51 -32.76 17.03
CA ASP A 186 0.29 -34.10 16.45
C ASP A 186 1.37 -35.10 16.89
N GLY A 187 2.33 -34.61 17.68
CA GLY A 187 3.42 -35.43 18.21
C GLY A 187 4.43 -35.92 17.18
N ARG A 188 4.31 -35.55 15.91
CA ARG A 188 5.20 -36.01 14.84
C ARG A 188 6.59 -35.40 14.96
N ILE A 189 7.60 -36.24 14.77
CA ILE A 189 9.01 -35.85 14.83
C ILE A 189 9.61 -35.99 13.42
N TYR A 190 10.37 -34.98 13.03
CA TYR A 190 11.03 -34.90 11.74
C TYR A 190 12.54 -34.66 11.91
N THR A 191 13.34 -35.14 10.99
CA THR A 191 14.74 -34.72 10.83
C THR A 191 14.82 -33.30 10.30
N VAL A 192 16.01 -32.67 10.35
CA VAL A 192 16.20 -31.28 9.85
C VAL A 192 15.99 -31.14 8.34
N ASP A 193 16.09 -32.24 7.60
CA ASP A 193 15.79 -32.32 6.16
C ASP A 193 14.32 -32.64 5.87
N GLY A 194 13.45 -32.63 6.91
CA GLY A 194 11.98 -32.75 6.77
C GLY A 194 11.47 -34.19 6.71
N ARG A 195 12.30 -35.21 6.92
CA ARG A 195 11.88 -36.62 6.92
C ARG A 195 11.19 -36.96 8.22
N TYR A 196 9.97 -37.53 8.14
CA TYR A 196 9.24 -38.05 9.29
C TYR A 196 9.93 -39.29 9.88
N VAL A 197 10.13 -39.33 11.20
CA VAL A 197 10.86 -40.39 11.91
C VAL A 197 10.08 -41.03 13.08
N GLY A 198 8.85 -40.59 13.32
CA GLY A 198 7.99 -41.17 14.37
C GLY A 198 7.40 -40.11 15.31
N ASN A 199 6.72 -40.60 16.35
CA ASN A 199 6.05 -39.75 17.36
C ASN A 199 6.72 -39.84 18.75
N SER A 200 7.80 -40.57 18.89
CA SER A 200 8.49 -40.73 20.16
C SER A 200 10.02 -40.61 20.00
N PHE A 201 10.62 -39.77 20.81
CA PHE A 201 12.08 -39.59 20.84
C PHE A 201 12.80 -40.84 21.36
N ASN A 202 12.16 -41.71 22.11
CA ASN A 202 12.80 -42.87 22.74
C ASN A 202 13.40 -43.84 21.72
N ALA A 203 12.79 -44.00 20.58
CA ALA A 203 13.23 -44.88 19.50
C ALA A 203 14.26 -44.27 18.54
N LEU A 204 14.58 -42.96 18.68
CA LEU A 204 15.44 -42.26 17.77
C LEU A 204 16.92 -42.31 18.27
N GLY A 205 17.86 -42.34 17.36
CA GLY A 205 19.28 -42.22 17.63
C GLY A 205 19.70 -40.79 18.06
N ARG A 206 21.01 -40.59 18.27
CA ARG A 206 21.55 -39.24 18.47
C ARG A 206 21.38 -38.41 17.17
N GLY A 207 20.84 -37.21 17.30
CA GLY A 207 20.64 -36.35 16.15
C GLY A 207 19.87 -35.08 16.51
N ILE A 208 19.59 -34.29 15.46
CA ILE A 208 18.78 -33.07 15.57
C ILE A 208 17.40 -33.35 14.94
N TYR A 209 16.36 -33.05 15.67
CA TYR A 209 14.97 -33.33 15.30
C TYR A 209 14.09 -32.09 15.46
N ILE A 210 13.00 -32.05 14.73
CA ILE A 210 11.98 -31.01 14.79
C ILE A 210 10.66 -31.65 15.22
N GLN A 211 10.04 -31.11 16.27
CA GLN A 211 8.69 -31.49 16.69
C GLN A 211 7.92 -30.20 17.04
N ASN A 212 6.72 -30.03 16.47
CA ASN A 212 5.87 -28.85 16.69
C ASN A 212 6.62 -27.53 16.47
N GLY A 213 7.45 -27.45 15.43
CA GLY A 213 8.25 -26.28 15.10
C GLY A 213 9.44 -26.01 16.04
N LYS A 214 9.69 -26.87 17.04
CA LYS A 214 10.82 -26.73 17.99
C LYS A 214 11.92 -27.71 17.65
N LYS A 215 13.17 -27.26 17.80
CA LYS A 215 14.38 -28.06 17.62
C LYS A 215 14.71 -28.84 18.90
N TYR A 216 15.00 -30.13 18.77
CA TYR A 216 15.45 -31.01 19.81
C TYR A 216 16.79 -31.64 19.41
N VAL A 217 17.68 -31.77 20.36
CA VAL A 217 18.96 -32.47 20.21
C VAL A 217 18.91 -33.68 21.12
N LYS A 218 19.19 -34.89 20.55
CA LYS A 218 19.23 -36.14 21.28
C LYS A 218 20.64 -36.74 21.23
#